data_9735468573470e2915d9710128ffa3ea
#
_entry.id   9735468573470e2915d9710128ffa3ea
#
_cell.length_a   1.000
_cell.length_b   1.000
_cell.length_c   1.000
_cell.angle_alpha   90.00
_cell.angle_beta   90.00
_cell.angle_gamma   90.00
#
_symmetry.space_group_name_H-M   'P 1'
#
loop_
_entity.id
_entity.type
_entity.pdbx_description
1 polymer ?
#
loop_
_entity_poly.entity_id
_entity_poly.type
_entity_poly.pdbx_seq_one_letter_code
_entity_poly.pdbx_strand_id
1 'polypeptide(L)'
;AAKFLTEHLIDPCPYLIECVYSDNGTEYKGSASHAFGVACYENGIGQKFTRVARSQTNGKAERVIRTLMEMWHEKQSFDSSEHRQKELCRFVNFYNTVKPHGSLDGNTPFEVLQASLSTCGVNNAMIYYT
;
A
#
# COMPACT_ATOMS: atom_id res chain seq x y z
N ALA A 1 4.11 12.41 1.70
CA ALA A 1 4.48 11.08 2.20
C ALA A 1 4.06 10.87 3.65
N ALA A 2 4.41 11.79 4.64
CA ALA A 2 4.08 11.63 6.06
C ALA A 2 2.57 11.46 6.31
N LYS A 3 1.74 12.36 5.78
CA LYS A 3 0.27 12.28 5.88
C LYS A 3 -0.29 10.96 5.32
N PHE A 4 0.25 10.48 4.21
CA PHE A 4 -0.13 9.20 3.64
C PHE A 4 0.22 8.03 4.58
N LEU A 5 1.41 8.08 5.23
CA LEU A 5 1.83 7.07 6.18
C LEU A 5 0.84 6.96 7.35
N THR A 6 0.47 8.09 7.97
CA THR A 6 -0.42 8.09 9.13
C THR A 6 -1.85 7.73 8.77
N GLU A 7 -2.48 8.44 7.84
CA GLU A 7 -3.91 8.33 7.54
C GLU A 7 -4.29 7.13 6.68
N HIS A 8 -3.38 6.65 5.83
CA HIS A 8 -3.69 5.60 4.86
C HIS A 8 -2.93 4.29 5.05
N LEU A 9 -1.90 4.28 5.87
CA LEU A 9 -1.17 3.05 6.18
C LEU A 9 -1.33 2.65 7.65
N ILE A 10 -1.02 3.53 8.60
CA ILE A 10 -1.02 3.18 10.03
C ILE A 10 -2.46 2.98 10.54
N ASP A 11 -3.32 3.98 10.35
CA ASP A 11 -4.67 3.95 10.90
C ASP A 11 -5.52 2.76 10.42
N PRO A 12 -5.55 2.42 9.10
CA PRO A 12 -6.34 1.29 8.62
C PRO A 12 -5.62 -0.06 8.71
N CYS A 13 -4.33 -0.11 9.04
CA CYS A 13 -3.58 -1.36 9.06
C CYS A 13 -3.94 -2.21 10.28
N PRO A 14 -4.42 -3.45 10.11
CA PRO A 14 -4.76 -4.32 11.22
C PRO A 14 -3.54 -4.94 11.92
N TYR A 15 -2.34 -4.64 11.44
CA TYR A 15 -1.08 -5.14 11.98
C TYR A 15 -0.20 -4.00 12.47
N LEU A 16 0.68 -4.31 13.41
CA LEU A 16 1.76 -3.41 13.79
C LEU A 16 2.75 -3.29 12.63
N ILE A 17 2.98 -2.06 12.17
CA ILE A 17 3.97 -1.77 11.15
C ILE A 17 5.33 -1.58 11.82
N GLU A 18 6.22 -2.54 11.69
CA GLU A 18 7.56 -2.46 12.28
C GLU A 18 8.54 -1.64 11.44
N CYS A 19 8.37 -1.65 10.13
CA CYS A 19 9.31 -1.01 9.22
C CYS A 19 8.66 -0.58 7.91
N VAL A 20 9.05 0.58 7.42
CA VAL A 20 8.72 1.07 6.07
C VAL A 20 9.96 1.01 5.20
N TYR A 21 9.80 0.42 4.03
CA TYR A 21 10.83 0.32 3.01
C TYR A 21 10.50 1.26 1.85
N SER A 22 11.37 2.23 1.57
CA SER A 22 11.19 3.22 0.50
C SER A 22 12.44 3.35 -0.37
N ASP A 23 12.29 4.04 -1.49
CA ASP A 23 13.44 4.49 -2.25
C ASP A 23 14.15 5.69 -1.57
N ASN A 24 15.16 6.26 -2.23
CA ASN A 24 15.91 7.39 -1.71
C ASN A 24 15.31 8.75 -2.14
N GLY A 25 14.04 8.79 -2.52
CA GLY A 25 13.34 10.02 -2.90
C GLY A 25 13.37 11.06 -1.77
N THR A 26 13.39 12.33 -2.15
CA THR A 26 13.43 13.43 -1.18
C THR A 26 12.18 13.50 -0.31
N GLU A 27 11.08 12.90 -0.73
CA GLU A 27 9.84 12.76 0.03
C GLU A 27 9.92 11.78 1.20
N TYR A 28 10.94 10.91 1.22
CA TYR A 28 11.15 9.89 2.25
C TYR A 28 12.44 10.11 3.04
N LYS A 29 13.43 10.75 2.44
CA LYS A 29 14.76 10.91 3.01
C LYS A 29 15.16 12.38 3.09
N GLY A 30 15.60 12.81 4.25
CA GLY A 30 16.04 14.18 4.51
C GLY A 30 16.79 14.31 5.83
N SER A 31 16.80 15.53 6.35
CA SER A 31 17.39 15.83 7.68
C SER A 31 16.61 15.15 8.81
N ALA A 32 17.14 15.20 10.03
CA ALA A 32 16.48 14.66 11.22
C ALA A 32 15.06 15.25 11.48
N SER A 33 14.79 16.45 10.95
CA SER A 33 13.49 17.12 11.02
C SER A 33 12.58 16.82 9.83
N HIS A 34 12.96 15.89 8.94
CA HIS A 34 12.15 15.56 7.78
C HIS A 34 10.81 14.93 8.20
N ALA A 35 9.69 15.47 7.72
CA ALA A 35 8.34 15.13 8.17
C ALA A 35 8.02 13.63 8.11
N PHE A 36 8.50 12.92 7.10
CA PHE A 36 8.29 11.47 6.99
C PHE A 36 9.10 10.70 8.04
N GLY A 37 10.35 11.10 8.28
CA GLY A 37 11.21 10.50 9.31
C GLY A 37 10.65 10.73 10.72
N VAL A 38 10.17 11.94 10.99
CA VAL A 38 9.50 12.27 12.27
C VAL A 38 8.26 11.41 12.47
N ALA A 39 7.40 11.29 11.46
CA ALA A 39 6.19 10.46 11.53
C ALA A 39 6.52 8.98 11.79
N CYS A 40 7.54 8.43 11.16
CA CYS A 40 8.01 7.06 11.43
C CYS A 40 8.48 6.93 12.89
N TYR A 41 9.32 7.84 13.35
CA TYR A 41 9.87 7.83 14.70
C TYR A 41 8.78 7.90 15.79
N GLU A 42 7.82 8.84 15.65
CA GLU A 42 6.71 9.01 16.57
C GLU A 42 5.79 7.78 16.66
N ASN A 43 5.71 6.99 15.60
CA ASN A 43 4.93 5.75 15.55
C ASN A 43 5.77 4.49 15.81
N GLY A 44 7.02 4.61 16.18
CA GLY A 44 7.91 3.47 16.45
C GLY A 44 8.26 2.64 15.23
N ILE A 45 8.18 3.23 14.03
CA ILE A 45 8.38 2.56 12.74
C ILE A 45 9.81 2.78 12.27
N GLY A 46 10.52 1.68 12.00
CA GLY A 46 11.86 1.72 11.40
C GLY A 46 11.79 2.13 9.91
N GLN A 47 12.76 2.91 9.45
CA GLN A 47 12.92 3.23 8.03
C GLN A 47 14.07 2.41 7.43
N LYS A 48 13.80 1.81 6.25
CA LYS A 48 14.82 1.18 5.40
C LYS A 48 14.76 1.76 4.02
N PHE A 49 15.90 1.99 3.41
CA PHE A 49 16.01 2.56 2.08
C PHE A 49 16.59 1.55 1.08
N THR A 50 16.16 1.64 -0.17
CA THR A 50 16.76 0.85 -1.26
C THR A 50 18.24 1.21 -1.37
N ARG A 51 19.08 0.21 -1.64
CA ARG A 51 20.49 0.47 -1.95
C ARG A 51 20.57 1.21 -3.29
N VAL A 52 21.45 2.21 -3.35
CA VAL A 52 21.77 2.91 -4.60
C VAL A 52 22.13 1.88 -5.68
N ALA A 53 21.55 2.03 -6.86
CA ALA A 53 21.73 1.15 -8.03
C ALA A 53 21.18 -0.30 -7.91
N ARG A 54 20.28 -0.60 -6.96
CA ARG A 54 19.56 -1.88 -6.89
C ARG A 54 18.05 -1.65 -6.89
N SER A 55 17.48 -1.39 -8.05
CA SER A 55 16.02 -1.27 -8.27
C SER A 55 15.24 -2.54 -7.91
N GLN A 56 15.87 -3.70 -7.93
CA GLN A 56 15.25 -5.00 -7.64
C GLN A 56 14.58 -5.08 -6.25
N THR A 57 14.99 -4.26 -5.29
CA THR A 57 14.41 -4.25 -3.95
C THR A 57 13.05 -3.58 -3.87
N ASN A 58 12.63 -2.81 -4.87
CA ASN A 58 11.32 -2.19 -4.98
C ASN A 58 10.38 -2.89 -5.99
N GLY A 59 10.79 -4.03 -6.51
CA GLY A 59 10.10 -4.74 -7.60
C GLY A 59 8.64 -5.13 -7.30
N LYS A 60 8.26 -5.28 -6.02
CA LYS A 60 6.85 -5.54 -5.65
C LYS A 60 5.98 -4.30 -5.88
N ALA A 61 6.43 -3.13 -5.45
CA ALA A 61 5.70 -1.88 -5.68
C ALA A 61 5.63 -1.55 -7.17
N GLU A 62 6.74 -1.68 -7.90
CA GLU A 62 6.80 -1.49 -9.35
C GLU A 62 5.83 -2.42 -10.09
N ARG A 63 5.69 -3.67 -9.65
CA ARG A 63 4.75 -4.64 -10.24
C ARG A 63 3.30 -4.23 -10.01
N VAL A 64 2.95 -3.76 -8.81
CA VAL A 64 1.60 -3.26 -8.52
C VAL A 64 1.28 -2.03 -9.35
N ILE A 65 2.21 -1.07 -9.42
CA ILE A 65 2.05 0.13 -10.25
C ILE A 65 1.86 -0.24 -11.72
N ARG A 66 2.68 -1.14 -12.26
CA ARG A 66 2.53 -1.63 -13.63
C ARG A 66 1.16 -2.28 -13.86
N THR A 67 0.70 -3.12 -12.95
CA THR A 67 -0.62 -3.74 -13.03
C THR A 67 -1.74 -2.68 -13.05
N LEU A 68 -1.65 -1.66 -12.20
CA LEU A 68 -2.58 -0.53 -12.20
C LEU A 68 -2.58 0.21 -13.55
N MET A 69 -1.42 0.48 -14.12
CA MET A 69 -1.30 1.16 -15.41
C MET A 69 -1.91 0.32 -16.53
N GLU A 70 -1.48 -0.91 -16.69
CA GLU A 70 -1.88 -1.80 -17.79
C GLU A 70 -3.35 -2.25 -17.71
N MET A 71 -3.87 -2.53 -16.53
CA MET A 71 -5.22 -3.06 -16.34
C MET A 71 -6.29 -1.99 -16.21
N TRP A 72 -5.92 -0.81 -15.74
CA TRP A 72 -6.89 0.23 -15.42
C TRP A 72 -6.58 1.58 -16.10
N HIS A 73 -5.45 2.22 -15.80
CA HIS A 73 -5.20 3.59 -16.22
C HIS A 73 -5.16 3.78 -17.74
N GLU A 74 -4.52 2.87 -18.45
CA GLU A 74 -4.38 2.93 -19.91
C GLU A 74 -5.64 2.46 -20.67
N LYS A 75 -6.60 1.88 -19.96
CA LYS A 75 -7.83 1.33 -20.55
C LYS A 75 -9.00 2.31 -20.60
N GLN A 76 -8.89 3.46 -19.96
CA GLN A 76 -9.98 4.41 -19.86
C GLN A 76 -9.53 5.87 -19.85
N SER A 77 -10.47 6.76 -20.19
CA SER A 77 -10.28 8.21 -20.12
C SER A 77 -10.92 8.77 -18.86
N PHE A 78 -10.37 9.85 -18.34
CA PHE A 78 -10.88 10.50 -17.14
C PHE A 78 -11.21 11.96 -17.43
N ASP A 79 -12.43 12.37 -17.07
CA ASP A 79 -12.92 13.73 -17.32
C ASP A 79 -12.35 14.76 -16.33
N SER A 80 -11.98 14.30 -15.14
CA SER A 80 -11.42 15.14 -14.07
C SER A 80 -10.51 14.33 -13.13
N SER A 81 -9.80 15.04 -12.26
CA SER A 81 -9.00 14.41 -11.20
C SER A 81 -9.88 13.65 -10.20
N GLU A 82 -11.04 14.19 -9.86
CA GLU A 82 -12.04 13.59 -8.98
C GLU A 82 -12.61 12.31 -9.59
N HIS A 83 -12.95 12.34 -10.89
CA HIS A 83 -13.40 11.16 -11.62
C HIS A 83 -12.33 10.06 -11.58
N ARG A 84 -11.08 10.41 -11.89
CA ARG A 84 -9.96 9.46 -11.83
C ARG A 84 -9.78 8.86 -10.44
N GLN A 85 -9.87 9.66 -9.37
CA GLN A 85 -9.77 9.20 -7.98
C GLN A 85 -10.87 8.21 -7.63
N LYS A 86 -12.10 8.49 -8.01
CA LYS A 86 -13.26 7.61 -7.80
C LYS A 86 -13.10 6.27 -8.52
N GLU A 87 -12.68 6.31 -9.76
CA GLU A 87 -12.45 5.09 -10.56
C GLU A 87 -11.25 4.29 -10.03
N LEU A 88 -10.21 4.95 -9.51
CA LEU A 88 -9.10 4.29 -8.83
C LEU A 88 -9.58 3.51 -7.61
N CYS A 89 -10.41 4.11 -6.76
CA CYS A 89 -10.98 3.43 -5.60
C CYS A 89 -11.79 2.19 -6.01
N ARG A 90 -12.60 2.29 -7.07
CA ARG A 90 -13.35 1.16 -7.60
C ARG A 90 -12.44 0.04 -8.10
N PHE A 91 -11.40 0.39 -8.84
CA PHE A 91 -10.44 -0.59 -9.34
C PHE A 91 -9.68 -1.27 -8.21
N VAL A 92 -9.21 -0.54 -7.22
CA VAL A 92 -8.50 -1.10 -6.05
C VAL A 92 -9.41 -2.04 -5.27
N ASN A 93 -10.67 -1.69 -5.06
CA ASN A 93 -11.65 -2.59 -4.43
C ASN A 93 -11.84 -3.87 -5.24
N PHE A 94 -12.06 -3.76 -6.54
CA PHE A 94 -12.15 -4.94 -7.43
C PHE A 94 -10.89 -5.81 -7.35
N TYR A 95 -9.71 -5.21 -7.41
CA TYR A 95 -8.42 -5.91 -7.35
C TYR A 95 -8.24 -6.68 -6.05
N ASN A 96 -8.65 -6.08 -4.93
CA ASN A 96 -8.47 -6.66 -3.61
C ASN A 96 -9.53 -7.69 -3.22
N THR A 97 -10.78 -7.53 -3.70
CA THR A 97 -11.92 -8.31 -3.19
C THR A 97 -12.58 -9.22 -4.23
N VAL A 98 -12.32 -9.03 -5.51
CA VAL A 98 -13.01 -9.77 -6.59
C VAL A 98 -12.04 -10.50 -7.50
N LYS A 99 -10.93 -9.85 -7.89
CA LYS A 99 -10.00 -10.41 -8.87
C LYS A 99 -9.18 -11.56 -8.26
N PRO A 100 -9.25 -12.79 -8.82
CA PRO A 100 -8.38 -13.88 -8.40
C PRO A 100 -6.93 -13.63 -8.85
N HIS A 101 -5.99 -14.03 -8.02
CA HIS A 101 -4.56 -13.87 -8.26
C HIS A 101 -3.84 -15.22 -8.28
N GLY A 102 -3.17 -15.54 -9.39
CA GLY A 102 -2.44 -16.81 -9.53
C GLY A 102 -1.32 -16.99 -8.49
N SER A 103 -0.67 -15.91 -8.07
CA SER A 103 0.35 -15.94 -7.00
C SER A 103 -0.22 -16.15 -5.60
N LEU A 104 -1.55 -16.13 -5.45
CA LEU A 104 -2.29 -16.35 -4.22
C LEU A 104 -3.21 -17.59 -4.35
N ASP A 105 -2.84 -18.55 -5.20
CA ASP A 105 -3.59 -19.78 -5.45
C ASP A 105 -5.06 -19.53 -5.87
N GLY A 106 -5.29 -18.45 -6.61
CA GLY A 106 -6.61 -18.03 -7.07
C GLY A 106 -7.42 -17.22 -6.06
N ASN A 107 -6.90 -17.01 -4.86
CA ASN A 107 -7.55 -16.15 -3.86
C ASN A 107 -7.35 -14.66 -4.17
N THR A 108 -8.22 -13.83 -3.63
CA THR A 108 -8.05 -12.39 -3.62
C THR A 108 -7.11 -11.96 -2.48
N PRO A 109 -6.45 -10.80 -2.57
CA PRO A 109 -5.66 -10.25 -1.47
C PRO A 109 -6.44 -10.16 -0.15
N PHE A 110 -7.72 -9.82 -0.22
CA PHE A 110 -8.58 -9.71 0.97
C PHE A 110 -8.84 -11.07 1.64
N GLU A 111 -9.08 -12.14 0.88
CA GLU A 111 -9.24 -13.49 1.41
C GLU A 111 -7.99 -13.98 2.12
N VAL A 112 -6.80 -13.71 1.54
CA VAL A 112 -5.52 -14.04 2.18
C VAL A 112 -5.32 -13.25 3.48
N LEU A 113 -5.67 -11.97 3.49
CA LEU A 113 -5.62 -11.14 4.69
C LEU A 113 -6.56 -11.68 5.79
N GLN A 114 -7.79 -12.00 5.46
CA GLN A 114 -8.77 -12.57 6.40
C GLN A 114 -8.27 -13.88 7.02
N ALA A 115 -7.74 -14.79 6.20
CA ALA A 115 -7.18 -16.05 6.67
C ALA A 115 -6.01 -15.82 7.64
N SER A 116 -5.13 -14.86 7.35
CA SER A 116 -4.01 -14.50 8.20
C SER A 116 -4.47 -13.92 9.55
N LEU A 117 -5.46 -13.03 9.55
CA LEU A 117 -6.04 -12.46 10.78
C LEU A 117 -6.69 -13.52 11.66
N SER A 118 -7.43 -14.46 11.06
CA SER A 118 -8.06 -15.57 11.79
C SER A 118 -7.05 -16.47 12.47
N THR A 119 -5.91 -16.70 11.84
CA THR A 119 -4.81 -17.52 12.39
C THR A 119 -4.08 -16.81 13.55
N CYS A 120 -4.01 -15.48 13.54
CA CYS A 120 -3.38 -14.69 14.59
C CYS A 120 -4.25 -14.49 15.84
N GLY A 121 -5.49 -15.04 15.90
CA GLY A 121 -6.38 -14.92 17.05
C GLY A 121 -6.95 -13.52 17.27
N VAL A 122 -6.85 -12.65 16.29
CA VAL A 122 -7.53 -11.34 16.30
C VAL A 122 -9.00 -11.57 15.99
N ASN A 123 -9.84 -11.47 17.01
CA ASN A 123 -11.29 -11.56 16.85
C ASN A 123 -11.77 -10.60 15.76
N ASN A 124 -12.64 -11.11 14.88
CA ASN A 124 -13.26 -10.44 13.75
C ASN A 124 -13.69 -8.99 14.02
N ALA A 125 -12.77 -8.05 13.95
CA ALA A 125 -13.12 -6.67 13.69
C ALA A 125 -13.39 -6.60 12.19
N MET A 126 -14.66 -6.50 11.79
CA MET A 126 -15.03 -6.21 10.41
C MET A 126 -14.42 -4.87 10.02
N ILE A 127 -13.37 -4.90 9.24
CA ILE A 127 -12.79 -3.70 8.67
C ILE A 127 -13.63 -3.37 7.44
N TYR A 128 -14.61 -2.49 7.63
CA TYR A 128 -15.34 -1.90 6.50
C TYR A 128 -14.46 -0.83 5.87
N TYR A 129 -13.93 -1.10 4.68
CA TYR A 129 -13.41 -0.06 3.79
C TYR A 129 -14.61 0.59 3.10
N THR A 130 -15.01 1.72 3.61
CA THR A 130 -15.93 2.63 2.91
C THR A 130 -15.17 3.54 1.96
#